data_5c01484d04755d1bacdf88a8a036391e
#
_entry.id   5c01484d04755d1bacdf88a8a036391e
#
_cell.length_a   1.000
_cell.length_b   1.000
_cell.length_c   1.000
_cell.angle_alpha   90.00
_cell.angle_beta   90.00
_cell.angle_gamma   90.00
#
_symmetry.space_group_name_H-M   'P 1'
#
loop_
_entity.id
_entity.type
_entity.pdbx_description
1 polymer ?
#
loop_
_entity_poly.entity_id
_entity_poly.type
_entity_poly.pdbx_seq_one_letter_code
_entity_poly.pdbx_strand_id
1 'polypeptide(L)'
;MRQSAAVLCQDKTSLQALGATLEHLGIELVTCPSQQKALELVMTGRCTTLIVDFDLPGAEEVIRMAALLPPAQKPALLAVASRAWPGTGQAFQSGASRILYRPLDKEQVKDALQAGKKAAPKTRRKTARYEMKTLVYLEFEGSTVPAISIDIGEHGLAVQATEPVPMTSNLHFRCRLPGTEITVQGHADVIWASDQGRAGLFFSKLAPAARKHLKHWLHKRGAHGKDKEAGRDLLPPVDAHVSYAAAE
;
A
#
# COMPACT_ATOMS: atom_id res chain seq x y z
N MET A 1 1.11 28.74 1.03
CA MET A 1 2.14 28.22 0.09
C MET A 1 1.43 27.58 -1.10
N ARG A 2 1.83 27.88 -2.34
CA ARG A 2 1.33 27.17 -3.52
C ARG A 2 1.81 25.72 -3.45
N GLN A 3 0.95 24.78 -3.76
CA GLN A 3 1.32 23.36 -3.81
C GLN A 3 2.08 23.12 -5.11
N SER A 4 3.21 22.43 -5.01
CA SER A 4 4.03 22.08 -6.19
C SER A 4 4.36 20.58 -6.16
N ALA A 5 4.46 19.98 -7.33
CA ALA A 5 4.86 18.62 -7.57
C ALA A 5 6.16 18.58 -8.35
N ALA A 6 7.21 18.02 -7.76
CA ALA A 6 8.46 17.72 -8.47
C ALA A 6 8.26 16.40 -9.25
N VAL A 7 8.54 16.41 -10.54
CA VAL A 7 8.32 15.27 -11.44
C VAL A 7 9.63 14.88 -12.12
N LEU A 8 10.16 13.72 -11.79
CA LEU A 8 11.28 13.07 -12.44
C LEU A 8 10.73 12.00 -13.40
N CYS A 9 10.51 12.37 -14.65
CA CYS A 9 9.98 11.52 -15.71
C CYS A 9 10.50 11.98 -17.05
N GLN A 10 10.83 11.06 -17.95
CA GLN A 10 11.28 11.35 -19.31
C GLN A 10 10.22 11.06 -20.38
N ASP A 11 9.18 10.29 -20.04
CA ASP A 11 8.09 9.98 -20.95
C ASP A 11 7.18 11.20 -21.17
N LYS A 12 7.18 11.72 -22.41
CA LYS A 12 6.40 12.91 -22.79
C LYS A 12 4.90 12.73 -22.57
N THR A 13 4.37 11.52 -22.83
CA THR A 13 2.94 11.23 -22.66
C THR A 13 2.53 11.28 -21.20
N SER A 14 3.33 10.68 -20.32
CA SER A 14 3.14 10.75 -18.86
C SER A 14 3.26 12.19 -18.35
N LEU A 15 4.24 12.96 -18.83
CA LEU A 15 4.41 14.36 -18.45
C LEU A 15 3.21 15.23 -18.85
N GLN A 16 2.65 15.02 -20.05
CA GLN A 16 1.44 15.73 -20.49
C GLN A 16 0.23 15.37 -19.64
N ALA A 17 0.01 14.09 -19.36
CA ALA A 17 -1.10 13.62 -18.52
C ALA A 17 -0.99 14.15 -17.08
N LEU A 18 0.22 14.13 -16.49
CA LEU A 18 0.50 14.69 -15.18
C LEU A 18 0.30 16.21 -15.18
N GLY A 19 0.83 16.93 -16.17
CA GLY A 19 0.73 18.38 -16.30
C GLY A 19 -0.72 18.84 -16.36
N ALA A 20 -1.50 18.30 -17.26
CA ALA A 20 -2.92 18.64 -17.41
C ALA A 20 -3.72 18.35 -16.12
N THR A 21 -3.41 17.26 -15.40
CA THR A 21 -4.12 16.93 -14.16
C THR A 21 -3.68 17.80 -12.99
N LEU A 22 -2.39 18.07 -12.85
CA LEU A 22 -1.85 18.93 -11.79
C LEU A 22 -2.32 20.37 -11.95
N GLU A 23 -2.33 20.92 -13.16
CA GLU A 23 -2.87 22.24 -13.49
C GLU A 23 -4.34 22.37 -13.10
N HIS A 24 -5.15 21.38 -13.48
CA HIS A 24 -6.57 21.33 -13.10
C HIS A 24 -6.79 21.31 -11.58
N LEU A 25 -5.84 20.79 -10.81
CA LEU A 25 -5.87 20.75 -9.35
C LEU A 25 -5.20 21.97 -8.70
N GLY A 26 -4.71 22.94 -9.48
CA GLY A 26 -4.01 24.11 -8.99
C GLY A 26 -2.65 23.78 -8.35
N ILE A 27 -2.01 22.69 -8.78
CA ILE A 27 -0.69 22.24 -8.33
C ILE A 27 0.34 22.58 -9.41
N GLU A 28 1.36 23.32 -9.05
CA GLU A 28 2.44 23.67 -9.96
C GLU A 28 3.28 22.42 -10.29
N LEU A 29 3.47 22.12 -11.58
CA LEU A 29 4.36 21.06 -12.02
C LEU A 29 5.77 21.60 -12.19
N VAL A 30 6.75 21.00 -11.51
CA VAL A 30 8.18 21.28 -11.65
C VAL A 30 8.87 20.05 -12.22
N THR A 31 9.26 20.09 -13.49
CA THR A 31 10.00 18.99 -14.11
C THR A 31 11.44 18.96 -13.61
N CYS A 32 11.90 17.78 -13.24
CA CYS A 32 13.26 17.55 -12.77
C CYS A 32 14.06 16.86 -13.90
N PRO A 33 15.11 17.51 -14.44
CA PRO A 33 15.93 16.91 -15.49
C PRO A 33 16.86 15.81 -14.96
N SER A 34 17.08 15.76 -13.65
CA SER A 34 17.96 14.80 -13.00
C SER A 34 17.47 14.42 -11.60
N GLN A 35 17.94 13.29 -11.10
CA GLN A 35 17.74 12.83 -9.74
C GLN A 35 18.21 13.85 -8.70
N GLN A 36 19.37 14.42 -8.91
CA GLN A 36 19.95 15.46 -8.04
C GLN A 36 18.99 16.64 -7.89
N LYS A 37 18.42 17.11 -9.01
CA LYS A 37 17.46 18.24 -8.99
C LYS A 37 16.16 17.87 -8.25
N ALA A 38 15.68 16.64 -8.41
CA ALA A 38 14.52 16.15 -7.68
C ALA A 38 14.78 16.14 -6.16
N LEU A 39 15.91 15.61 -5.73
CA LEU A 39 16.32 15.59 -4.32
C LEU A 39 16.51 16.98 -3.74
N GLU A 40 17.14 17.91 -4.47
CA GLU A 40 17.30 19.31 -4.06
C GLU A 40 15.96 19.98 -3.75
N LEU A 41 14.97 19.81 -4.63
CA LEU A 41 13.62 20.38 -4.43
C LEU A 41 12.92 19.79 -3.22
N VAL A 42 13.08 18.49 -2.99
CA VAL A 42 12.53 17.81 -1.84
C VAL A 42 13.20 18.29 -0.54
N MET A 43 14.53 18.30 -0.49
CA MET A 43 15.28 18.68 0.71
C MET A 43 15.08 20.15 1.10
N THR A 44 14.84 21.03 0.13
CA THR A 44 14.54 22.45 0.38
C THR A 44 13.08 22.72 0.72
N GLY A 45 12.23 21.66 0.79
CA GLY A 45 10.81 21.79 1.10
C GLY A 45 10.00 22.54 0.04
N ARG A 46 10.54 22.65 -1.18
CA ARG A 46 9.90 23.40 -2.28
C ARG A 46 8.83 22.62 -3.03
N CYS A 47 8.62 21.35 -2.67
CA CYS A 47 7.56 20.54 -3.26
C CYS A 47 6.78 19.78 -2.17
N THR A 48 5.49 19.66 -2.40
CA THR A 48 4.58 18.89 -1.53
C THR A 48 4.37 17.46 -2.01
N THR A 49 4.77 17.19 -3.25
CA THR A 49 4.64 15.89 -3.91
C THR A 49 5.89 15.64 -4.74
N LEU A 50 6.41 14.42 -4.68
CA LEU A 50 7.46 13.92 -5.55
C LEU A 50 6.89 12.75 -6.37
N ILE A 51 6.97 12.87 -7.69
CA ILE A 51 6.54 11.85 -8.65
C ILE A 51 7.77 11.36 -9.40
N VAL A 52 8.07 10.07 -9.30
CA VAL A 52 9.27 9.47 -9.89
C VAL A 52 8.89 8.37 -10.85
N ASP A 53 9.43 8.42 -12.03
CA ASP A 53 9.35 7.36 -13.04
C ASP A 53 10.29 6.22 -12.67
N PHE A 54 9.72 5.09 -12.26
CA PHE A 54 10.47 3.93 -11.79
C PHE A 54 11.11 3.11 -12.92
N ASP A 55 10.78 3.41 -14.17
CA ASP A 55 11.49 2.83 -15.33
C ASP A 55 12.86 3.53 -15.56
N LEU A 56 13.15 4.61 -14.82
CA LEU A 56 14.45 5.33 -14.91
C LEU A 56 15.49 4.69 -13.97
N PRO A 57 16.74 4.57 -14.40
CA PRO A 57 17.82 4.12 -13.53
C PRO A 57 17.95 5.00 -12.28
N GLY A 58 18.13 4.41 -11.11
CA GLY A 58 18.29 5.12 -9.83
C GLY A 58 17.03 5.77 -9.27
N ALA A 59 15.87 5.56 -9.87
CA ALA A 59 14.59 6.06 -9.38
C ALA A 59 14.27 5.58 -7.95
N GLU A 60 14.62 4.34 -7.65
CA GLU A 60 14.49 3.74 -6.32
C GLU A 60 15.21 4.56 -5.26
N GLU A 61 16.46 4.95 -5.54
CA GLU A 61 17.28 5.72 -4.60
C GLU A 61 16.67 7.08 -4.29
N VAL A 62 16.11 7.76 -5.30
CA VAL A 62 15.44 9.06 -5.13
C VAL A 62 14.25 8.94 -4.17
N ILE A 63 13.41 7.91 -4.33
CA ILE A 63 12.28 7.67 -3.43
C ILE A 63 12.79 7.30 -2.03
N ARG A 64 13.80 6.45 -1.92
CA ARG A 64 14.38 6.02 -0.62
C ARG A 64 14.94 7.21 0.14
N MET A 65 15.72 8.06 -0.50
CA MET A 65 16.27 9.27 0.11
C MET A 65 15.17 10.23 0.57
N ALA A 66 14.16 10.47 -0.26
CA ALA A 66 13.01 11.30 0.12
C ALA A 66 12.18 10.69 1.25
N ALA A 67 12.14 9.35 1.36
CA ALA A 67 11.43 8.65 2.43
C ALA A 67 12.08 8.79 3.80
N LEU A 68 13.39 9.06 3.86
CA LEU A 68 14.15 9.27 5.11
C LEU A 68 13.91 10.65 5.74
N LEU A 69 13.29 11.59 5.03
CA LEU A 69 13.01 12.90 5.58
C LEU A 69 12.06 12.86 6.78
N PRO A 70 12.21 13.78 7.74
CA PRO A 70 11.28 13.92 8.85
C PRO A 70 9.83 14.07 8.36
N PRO A 71 8.83 13.56 9.08
CA PRO A 71 7.42 13.59 8.66
C PRO A 71 6.90 14.97 8.27
N ALA A 72 7.38 16.03 8.92
CA ALA A 72 6.99 17.42 8.64
C ALA A 72 7.52 17.95 7.29
N GLN A 73 8.58 17.36 6.75
CA GLN A 73 9.24 17.76 5.50
C GLN A 73 9.01 16.76 4.37
N LYS A 74 8.44 15.59 4.68
CA LYS A 74 8.28 14.49 3.75
C LYS A 74 7.17 14.80 2.74
N PRO A 75 7.48 14.88 1.43
CA PRO A 75 6.46 15.03 0.41
C PRO A 75 5.63 13.74 0.25
N ALA A 76 4.49 13.83 -0.43
CA ALA A 76 3.82 12.63 -0.92
C ALA A 76 4.69 11.97 -2.01
N LEU A 77 5.03 10.69 -1.83
CA LEU A 77 5.94 9.95 -2.72
C LEU A 77 5.12 9.07 -3.66
N LEU A 78 5.13 9.37 -4.95
CA LEU A 78 4.42 8.64 -5.98
C LEU A 78 5.41 8.04 -6.97
N ALA A 79 5.22 6.77 -7.32
CA ALA A 79 5.96 6.11 -8.39
C ALA A 79 5.10 6.03 -9.65
N VAL A 80 5.69 6.24 -10.82
CA VAL A 80 5.07 5.94 -12.12
C VAL A 80 5.78 4.72 -12.69
N ALA A 81 5.03 3.74 -13.18
CA ALA A 81 5.58 2.52 -13.75
C ALA A 81 4.74 1.99 -14.92
N SER A 82 5.35 1.22 -15.81
CA SER A 82 4.59 0.47 -16.82
C SER A 82 3.78 -0.66 -16.17
N ARG A 83 2.63 -1.05 -16.74
CA ARG A 83 1.83 -2.16 -16.20
C ARG A 83 2.53 -3.52 -16.23
N ALA A 84 3.50 -3.66 -17.11
CA ALA A 84 4.33 -4.86 -17.22
C ALA A 84 5.53 -4.86 -16.26
N TRP A 85 5.71 -3.78 -15.50
CA TRP A 85 6.85 -3.65 -14.59
C TRP A 85 6.69 -4.57 -13.37
N PRO A 86 7.68 -5.44 -13.10
CA PRO A 86 7.60 -6.40 -12.00
C PRO A 86 7.91 -5.79 -10.63
N GLY A 87 8.43 -4.56 -10.59
CA GLY A 87 9.02 -3.94 -9.38
C GLY A 87 8.03 -3.23 -8.45
N THR A 88 6.72 -3.51 -8.51
CA THR A 88 5.71 -2.87 -7.64
C THR A 88 6.08 -2.96 -6.15
N GLY A 89 6.53 -4.14 -5.70
CA GLY A 89 7.00 -4.32 -4.33
C GLY A 89 8.18 -3.42 -4.00
N GLN A 90 9.15 -3.32 -4.91
CA GLN A 90 10.35 -2.50 -4.77
C GLN A 90 10.02 -1.01 -4.62
N ALA A 91 9.03 -0.48 -5.36
CA ALA A 91 8.61 0.90 -5.22
C ALA A 91 8.04 1.19 -3.82
N PHE A 92 7.21 0.29 -3.28
CA PHE A 92 6.69 0.44 -1.92
C PHE A 92 7.78 0.26 -0.86
N GLN A 93 8.70 -0.69 -1.04
CA GLN A 93 9.85 -0.90 -0.15
C GLN A 93 10.73 0.34 -0.07
N SER A 94 10.92 1.03 -1.20
CA SER A 94 11.67 2.28 -1.25
C SER A 94 10.95 3.45 -0.58
N GLY A 95 9.65 3.30 -0.28
CA GLY A 95 8.86 4.31 0.44
C GLY A 95 7.81 5.04 -0.40
N ALA A 96 7.56 4.61 -1.64
CA ALA A 96 6.45 5.15 -2.43
C ALA A 96 5.12 4.89 -1.70
N SER A 97 4.30 5.90 -1.61
CA SER A 97 2.98 5.78 -0.99
C SER A 97 1.92 5.26 -1.97
N ARG A 98 2.17 5.41 -3.27
CA ARG A 98 1.31 4.94 -4.37
C ARG A 98 2.10 4.73 -5.65
N ILE A 99 1.53 3.88 -6.50
CA ILE A 99 2.02 3.65 -7.86
C ILE A 99 0.95 4.04 -8.86
N LEU A 100 1.36 4.79 -9.86
CA LEU A 100 0.59 5.18 -11.03
C LEU A 100 1.03 4.32 -12.20
N TYR A 101 0.11 3.57 -12.80
CA TYR A 101 0.43 2.69 -13.92
C TYR A 101 0.13 3.35 -15.25
N ARG A 102 1.09 3.25 -16.19
CA ARG A 102 0.87 3.71 -17.57
C ARG A 102 -0.15 2.83 -18.30
N PRO A 103 -1.00 3.38 -19.19
CA PRO A 103 -1.16 4.80 -19.48
C PRO A 103 -1.79 5.55 -18.30
N LEU A 104 -1.28 6.77 -18.00
CA LEU A 104 -1.81 7.60 -16.95
C LEU A 104 -3.15 8.22 -17.38
N ASP A 105 -4.15 8.09 -16.52
CA ASP A 105 -5.42 8.80 -16.68
C ASP A 105 -5.64 9.83 -15.56
N LYS A 106 -6.53 10.78 -15.81
CA LYS A 106 -6.81 11.90 -14.92
C LYS A 106 -7.31 11.45 -13.54
N GLU A 107 -8.18 10.45 -13.49
CA GLU A 107 -8.78 9.99 -12.23
C GLU A 107 -7.74 9.25 -11.38
N GLN A 108 -6.88 8.44 -12.00
CA GLN A 108 -5.79 7.76 -11.33
C GLN A 108 -4.84 8.75 -10.66
N VAL A 109 -4.42 9.79 -11.40
CA VAL A 109 -3.51 10.83 -10.88
C VAL A 109 -4.17 11.64 -9.77
N LYS A 110 -5.42 12.08 -9.98
CA LYS A 110 -6.21 12.83 -8.98
C LYS A 110 -6.37 12.05 -7.69
N ASP A 111 -6.74 10.78 -7.78
CA ASP A 111 -6.90 9.89 -6.63
C ASP A 111 -5.61 9.70 -5.85
N ALA A 112 -4.47 9.54 -6.54
CA ALA A 112 -3.18 9.42 -5.91
C ALA A 112 -2.77 10.70 -5.15
N LEU A 113 -2.97 11.87 -5.76
CA LEU A 113 -2.65 13.17 -5.17
C LEU A 113 -3.55 13.52 -3.98
N GLN A 114 -4.86 13.25 -4.07
CA GLN A 114 -5.79 13.49 -2.96
C GLN A 114 -5.51 12.62 -1.74
N ALA A 115 -5.04 11.41 -1.96
CA ALA A 115 -4.62 10.53 -0.87
C ALA A 115 -3.32 11.02 -0.21
N GLY A 116 -2.40 11.63 -0.94
CA GLY A 116 -1.18 12.26 -0.42
C GLY A 116 -1.46 13.46 0.49
N LYS A 117 -2.48 14.25 0.19
CA LYS A 117 -2.90 15.42 1.01
C LYS A 117 -3.48 15.04 2.37
N LYS A 118 -3.96 13.81 2.53
CA LYS A 118 -4.53 13.29 3.79
C LYS A 118 -3.53 12.53 4.64
N ALA A 119 -2.24 12.60 4.35
CA ALA A 119 -1.18 12.00 5.13
C ALA A 119 -0.78 12.88 6.32
N ALA A 120 -1.76 13.29 7.13
CA ALA A 120 -1.59 13.61 8.55
C ALA A 120 -2.08 12.40 9.38
N PRO A 121 -1.64 12.23 10.63
CA PRO A 121 -1.46 10.95 11.29
C PRO A 121 -2.78 10.18 11.46
N LYS A 122 -2.81 8.95 11.07
CA LYS A 122 -3.88 7.96 10.90
C LYS A 122 -4.46 7.95 9.49
N THR A 123 -3.75 7.32 8.60
CA THR A 123 -4.22 6.94 7.26
C THR A 123 -5.55 6.19 7.36
N ARG A 124 -6.65 6.88 7.19
CA ARG A 124 -7.92 6.23 6.87
C ARG A 124 -7.75 5.69 5.44
N ARG A 125 -7.27 4.45 5.33
CA ARG A 125 -7.15 3.75 4.06
C ARG A 125 -8.50 3.84 3.35
N LYS A 126 -8.54 4.23 2.07
CA LYS A 126 -9.80 4.36 1.30
C LYS A 126 -10.56 3.02 1.20
N THR A 127 -9.87 1.89 1.34
CA THR A 127 -10.44 0.55 1.36
C THR A 127 -10.30 -0.04 2.76
N ALA A 128 -11.41 -0.48 3.33
CA ALA A 128 -11.42 -1.17 4.60
C ALA A 128 -10.58 -2.46 4.50
N ARG A 129 -9.85 -2.77 5.57
CA ARG A 129 -9.24 -4.08 5.77
C ARG A 129 -10.05 -4.80 6.83
N TYR A 130 -10.28 -6.07 6.61
CA TYR A 130 -11.06 -6.91 7.50
C TYR A 130 -10.14 -7.92 8.15
N GLU A 131 -10.22 -8.00 9.45
CA GLU A 131 -9.53 -9.03 10.21
C GLU A 131 -9.99 -10.41 9.71
N MET A 132 -9.01 -11.26 9.41
CA MET A 132 -9.26 -12.58 8.84
C MET A 132 -8.21 -13.54 9.37
N LYS A 133 -8.66 -14.62 9.99
CA LYS A 133 -7.79 -15.70 10.47
C LYS A 133 -8.06 -16.95 9.63
N THR A 134 -7.28 -17.11 8.57
CA THR A 134 -7.35 -18.29 7.70
C THR A 134 -5.93 -18.68 7.27
N LEU A 135 -5.79 -19.95 6.88
CA LEU A 135 -4.53 -20.46 6.37
C LEU A 135 -4.23 -19.85 4.99
N VAL A 136 -3.01 -19.38 4.83
CA VAL A 136 -2.45 -18.86 3.59
C VAL A 136 -1.23 -19.68 3.25
N TYR A 137 -1.13 -20.11 2.00
CA TYR A 137 0.06 -20.77 1.49
C TYR A 137 0.83 -19.78 0.64
N LEU A 138 2.11 -19.61 0.93
CA LEU A 138 3.06 -18.76 0.22
C LEU A 138 4.05 -19.67 -0.50
N GLU A 139 4.15 -19.52 -1.81
CA GLU A 139 5.03 -20.38 -2.63
C GLU A 139 6.15 -19.52 -3.22
N PHE A 140 7.38 -19.79 -2.87
CA PHE A 140 8.58 -19.15 -3.41
C PHE A 140 9.77 -20.10 -3.38
N GLU A 141 10.64 -20.00 -4.36
CA GLU A 141 11.85 -20.80 -4.50
C GLU A 141 11.62 -22.32 -4.38
N GLY A 142 10.46 -22.79 -4.89
CA GLY A 142 10.09 -24.21 -4.85
C GLY A 142 9.60 -24.73 -3.49
N SER A 143 9.50 -23.85 -2.50
CA SER A 143 8.98 -24.17 -1.16
C SER A 143 7.60 -23.57 -0.93
N THR A 144 6.76 -24.26 -0.17
CA THR A 144 5.47 -23.77 0.29
C THR A 144 5.54 -23.48 1.79
N VAL A 145 5.38 -22.21 2.17
CA VAL A 145 5.38 -21.78 3.57
C VAL A 145 3.95 -21.50 4.01
N PRO A 146 3.44 -22.18 5.05
CA PRO A 146 2.15 -21.90 5.63
C PRO A 146 2.23 -20.62 6.50
N ALA A 147 1.21 -19.80 6.41
CA ALA A 147 1.03 -18.60 7.22
C ALA A 147 -0.42 -18.45 7.63
N ILE A 148 -0.68 -17.65 8.65
CA ILE A 148 -2.02 -17.24 9.06
C ILE A 148 -2.26 -15.82 8.60
N SER A 149 -3.39 -15.55 7.92
CA SER A 149 -3.76 -14.17 7.60
C SER A 149 -4.10 -13.39 8.87
N ILE A 150 -3.71 -12.12 8.90
CA ILE A 150 -4.04 -11.17 9.96
C ILE A 150 -5.23 -10.32 9.50
N ASP A 151 -5.10 -9.72 8.33
CA ASP A 151 -6.14 -8.92 7.71
C ASP A 151 -6.06 -8.99 6.17
N ILE A 152 -7.16 -8.69 5.49
CA ILE A 152 -7.23 -8.64 4.04
C ILE A 152 -7.98 -7.39 3.58
N GLY A 153 -7.52 -6.81 2.48
CA GLY A 153 -8.18 -5.72 1.77
C GLY A 153 -8.23 -5.98 0.26
N GLU A 154 -8.73 -5.02 -0.49
CA GLU A 154 -8.88 -5.15 -1.96
C GLU A 154 -7.55 -5.37 -2.69
N HIS A 155 -6.45 -4.82 -2.15
CA HIS A 155 -5.15 -4.78 -2.82
C HIS A 155 -4.06 -5.59 -2.13
N GLY A 156 -4.38 -6.30 -1.05
CA GLY A 156 -3.36 -7.05 -0.34
C GLY A 156 -3.83 -7.66 0.96
N LEU A 157 -2.96 -8.45 1.57
CA LEU A 157 -3.21 -9.08 2.86
C LEU A 157 -1.97 -8.97 3.77
N ALA A 158 -2.20 -9.00 5.09
CA ALA A 158 -1.13 -9.20 6.05
C ALA A 158 -1.17 -10.63 6.58
N VAL A 159 0.01 -11.21 6.79
CA VAL A 159 0.18 -12.59 7.25
C VAL A 159 1.11 -12.67 8.44
N GLN A 160 0.97 -13.76 9.19
CA GLN A 160 1.92 -14.24 10.19
C GLN A 160 2.38 -15.62 9.75
N ALA A 161 3.62 -15.76 9.37
CA ALA A 161 4.31 -17.02 9.12
C ALA A 161 5.09 -17.46 10.37
N THR A 162 5.54 -18.71 10.40
CA THR A 162 6.40 -19.26 11.47
C THR A 162 7.84 -18.77 11.37
N GLU A 163 8.25 -18.39 10.17
CA GLU A 163 9.61 -17.93 9.84
C GLU A 163 9.53 -16.57 9.13
N PRO A 164 10.63 -15.79 9.11
CA PRO A 164 10.69 -14.56 8.35
C PRO A 164 10.37 -14.78 6.87
N VAL A 165 9.45 -13.99 6.33
CA VAL A 165 9.10 -14.01 4.91
C VAL A 165 10.12 -13.16 4.16
N PRO A 166 10.81 -13.68 3.14
CA PRO A 166 11.80 -12.91 2.40
C PRO A 166 11.14 -11.76 1.63
N MET A 167 11.85 -10.65 1.52
CA MET A 167 11.43 -9.51 0.71
C MET A 167 11.57 -9.89 -0.76
N THR A 168 10.48 -10.36 -1.37
CA THR A 168 10.46 -10.85 -2.75
C THR A 168 9.28 -10.29 -3.52
N SER A 169 9.40 -10.27 -4.84
CA SER A 169 8.31 -9.95 -5.76
C SER A 169 7.79 -11.23 -6.42
N ASN A 170 6.56 -11.15 -6.93
CA ASN A 170 5.92 -12.24 -7.67
C ASN A 170 5.76 -13.55 -6.88
N LEU A 171 5.64 -13.45 -5.54
CA LEU A 171 5.31 -14.56 -4.66
C LEU A 171 3.92 -15.11 -5.01
N HIS A 172 3.83 -16.42 -5.30
CA HIS A 172 2.52 -17.04 -5.47
C HIS A 172 1.86 -17.26 -4.12
N PHE A 173 0.58 -16.93 -4.00
CA PHE A 173 -0.18 -17.17 -2.79
C PHE A 173 -1.55 -17.78 -3.08
N ARG A 174 -2.07 -18.51 -2.12
CA ARG A 174 -3.45 -18.97 -2.10
C ARG A 174 -4.03 -18.94 -0.70
N CYS A 175 -5.28 -18.51 -0.57
CA CYS A 175 -6.02 -18.52 0.67
C CYS A 175 -7.51 -18.73 0.40
N ARG A 176 -8.20 -19.38 1.33
CA ARG A 176 -9.65 -19.54 1.28
C ARG A 176 -10.33 -18.40 2.03
N LEU A 177 -11.38 -17.83 1.45
CA LEU A 177 -12.16 -16.79 2.13
C LEU A 177 -13.06 -17.42 3.20
N PRO A 178 -12.96 -17.00 4.47
CA PRO A 178 -13.77 -17.57 5.56
C PRO A 178 -15.27 -17.50 5.30
N GLY A 179 -15.96 -18.62 5.59
CA GLY A 179 -17.39 -18.75 5.37
C GLY A 179 -17.79 -18.96 3.90
N THR A 180 -16.85 -19.33 3.06
CA THR A 180 -17.09 -19.65 1.64
C THR A 180 -16.22 -20.81 1.17
N GLU A 181 -16.55 -21.40 0.02
CA GLU A 181 -15.68 -22.35 -0.70
C GLU A 181 -14.71 -21.65 -1.67
N ILE A 182 -14.68 -20.32 -1.65
CA ILE A 182 -13.90 -19.55 -2.62
C ILE A 182 -12.44 -19.49 -2.18
N THR A 183 -11.56 -19.93 -3.05
CA THR A 183 -10.11 -19.75 -2.94
C THR A 183 -9.67 -18.55 -3.76
N VAL A 184 -9.00 -17.60 -3.13
CA VAL A 184 -8.29 -16.49 -3.79
C VAL A 184 -6.84 -16.91 -3.95
N GLN A 185 -6.36 -16.87 -5.20
CA GLN A 185 -4.98 -17.17 -5.53
C GLN A 185 -4.45 -16.21 -6.58
N GLY A 186 -3.16 -16.01 -6.60
CA GLY A 186 -2.48 -15.12 -7.53
C GLY A 186 -1.05 -14.84 -7.13
N HIS A 187 -0.52 -13.74 -7.62
CA HIS A 187 0.82 -13.29 -7.26
C HIS A 187 0.75 -12.03 -6.43
N ALA A 188 1.68 -11.93 -5.51
CA ALA A 188 1.82 -10.78 -4.61
C ALA A 188 3.30 -10.40 -4.45
N ASP A 189 3.53 -9.14 -4.10
CA ASP A 189 4.85 -8.64 -3.73
C ASP A 189 4.89 -8.40 -2.22
N VAL A 190 5.95 -8.83 -1.57
CA VAL A 190 6.19 -8.55 -0.15
C VAL A 190 6.63 -7.11 -0.04
N ILE A 191 5.78 -6.25 0.54
CA ILE A 191 6.03 -4.81 0.68
C ILE A 191 6.64 -4.41 2.02
N TRP A 192 6.54 -5.27 3.01
CA TRP A 192 7.24 -5.20 4.29
C TRP A 192 7.26 -6.59 4.93
N ALA A 193 8.29 -6.86 5.69
CA ALA A 193 8.42 -8.07 6.49
C ALA A 193 9.14 -7.74 7.80
N SER A 194 8.94 -8.58 8.82
CA SER A 194 9.62 -8.51 10.11
C SER A 194 10.32 -9.83 10.42
N ASP A 195 11.33 -9.76 11.28
CA ASP A 195 12.08 -10.93 11.74
C ASP A 195 11.22 -11.93 12.55
N GLN A 196 10.03 -11.50 12.96
CA GLN A 196 9.04 -12.33 13.67
C GLN A 196 8.05 -13.03 12.73
N GLY A 197 8.30 -13.04 11.41
CA GLY A 197 7.46 -13.70 10.42
C GLY A 197 6.19 -12.94 10.02
N ARG A 198 6.00 -11.68 10.46
CA ARG A 198 4.90 -10.85 9.96
C ARG A 198 5.28 -10.24 8.62
N ALA A 199 4.37 -10.30 7.66
CA ALA A 199 4.59 -9.70 6.34
C ALA A 199 3.32 -9.07 5.78
N GLY A 200 3.52 -8.01 4.98
CA GLY A 200 2.47 -7.38 4.19
C GLY A 200 2.66 -7.69 2.71
N LEU A 201 1.62 -8.23 2.10
CA LEU A 201 1.58 -8.65 0.71
C LEU A 201 0.70 -7.69 -0.09
N PHE A 202 1.20 -7.21 -1.22
CA PHE A 202 0.45 -6.44 -2.21
C PHE A 202 0.13 -7.34 -3.40
N PHE A 203 -1.14 -7.43 -3.79
CA PHE A 203 -1.56 -8.27 -4.92
C PHE A 203 -1.11 -7.67 -6.25
N SER A 204 -0.03 -8.20 -6.81
CA SER A 204 0.50 -7.78 -8.11
C SER A 204 -0.32 -8.36 -9.27
N LYS A 205 -0.81 -9.61 -9.13
CA LYS A 205 -1.61 -10.27 -10.18
C LYS A 205 -2.69 -11.15 -9.56
N LEU A 206 -3.95 -10.79 -9.80
CA LEU A 206 -5.12 -11.62 -9.49
C LEU A 206 -5.91 -11.88 -10.77
N ALA A 207 -6.39 -13.12 -10.93
CA ALA A 207 -7.35 -13.42 -11.99
C ALA A 207 -8.63 -12.56 -11.83
N PRO A 208 -9.26 -12.10 -12.92
CA PRO A 208 -10.45 -11.24 -12.84
C PRO A 208 -11.58 -11.83 -11.98
N ALA A 209 -11.81 -13.14 -12.07
CA ALA A 209 -12.79 -13.85 -11.24
C ALA A 209 -12.43 -13.79 -9.75
N ALA A 210 -11.17 -14.06 -9.39
CA ALA A 210 -10.69 -14.00 -7.99
C ALA A 210 -10.83 -12.58 -7.43
N ARG A 211 -10.50 -11.56 -8.22
CA ARG A 211 -10.68 -10.15 -7.84
C ARG A 211 -12.14 -9.79 -7.63
N LYS A 212 -13.05 -10.25 -8.49
CA LYS A 212 -14.49 -10.03 -8.37
C LYS A 212 -15.04 -10.70 -7.10
N HIS A 213 -14.66 -11.95 -6.83
CA HIS A 213 -15.06 -12.67 -5.64
C HIS A 213 -14.56 -12.01 -4.35
N LEU A 214 -13.29 -11.58 -4.31
CA LEU A 214 -12.72 -10.87 -3.18
C LEU A 214 -13.47 -9.56 -2.91
N LYS A 215 -13.71 -8.74 -3.93
CA LYS A 215 -14.49 -7.49 -3.79
C LYS A 215 -15.88 -7.74 -3.22
N HIS A 216 -16.59 -8.74 -3.74
CA HIS A 216 -17.93 -9.10 -3.27
C HIS A 216 -17.91 -9.54 -1.81
N TRP A 217 -16.93 -10.38 -1.44
CA TRP A 217 -16.78 -10.86 -0.06
C TRP A 217 -16.47 -9.71 0.92
N LEU A 218 -15.54 -8.79 0.54
CA LEU A 218 -15.23 -7.61 1.33
C LEU A 218 -16.45 -6.68 1.50
N HIS A 219 -17.22 -6.48 0.44
CA HIS A 219 -18.44 -5.67 0.49
C HIS A 219 -19.49 -6.22 1.46
N LYS A 220 -19.74 -7.53 1.41
CA LYS A 220 -20.66 -8.19 2.35
C LYS A 220 -20.23 -7.98 3.81
N ARG A 221 -18.95 -8.08 4.11
CA ARG A 221 -18.43 -7.87 5.48
C ARG A 221 -18.51 -6.41 5.91
N GLY A 222 -18.32 -5.47 5.01
CA GLY A 222 -18.49 -4.04 5.28
C GLY A 222 -19.95 -3.67 5.63
N ALA A 223 -20.91 -4.33 5.02
CA ALA A 223 -22.32 -4.14 5.35
C ALA A 223 -22.68 -4.69 6.75
N HIS A 224 -22.14 -5.85 7.14
CA HIS A 224 -22.39 -6.46 8.46
C HIS A 224 -21.61 -5.80 9.61
N GLY A 225 -20.52 -5.05 9.33
CA GLY A 225 -19.74 -4.34 10.35
C GLY A 225 -20.44 -3.11 10.90
N LYS A 226 -21.34 -2.51 10.14
CA LYS A 226 -22.10 -1.33 10.57
C LYS A 226 -23.19 -1.68 11.58
N ASP A 227 -23.72 -2.91 11.54
CA ASP A 227 -24.75 -3.38 12.47
C ASP A 227 -24.19 -3.82 13.84
N LYS A 228 -22.87 -4.10 13.92
CA LYS A 228 -22.22 -4.51 15.18
C LYS A 228 -21.68 -3.35 16.01
N GLU A 229 -21.42 -2.19 15.43
CA GLU A 229 -21.04 -0.98 16.20
C GLU A 229 -22.23 -0.34 16.91
N ALA A 230 -23.44 -0.52 16.39
CA ALA A 230 -24.66 -0.03 17.05
C ALA A 230 -25.09 -0.84 18.28
N GLY A 231 -24.48 -2.01 18.53
CA GLY A 231 -24.85 -2.91 19.62
C GLY A 231 -23.83 -3.03 20.77
N ARG A 232 -22.76 -2.22 20.78
CA ARG A 232 -21.67 -2.36 21.77
C ARG A 232 -21.75 -1.43 22.98
N ASP A 233 -22.81 -0.64 23.11
CA ASP A 233 -22.99 0.33 24.20
C ASP A 233 -23.80 -0.21 25.42
N LEU A 234 -23.98 -1.53 25.55
CA LEU A 234 -24.72 -2.10 26.68
C LEU A 234 -24.02 -3.33 27.30
N LEU A 235 -22.81 -3.17 27.83
CA LEU A 235 -22.28 -4.07 28.84
C LEU A 235 -21.52 -3.27 29.92
N PRO A 236 -21.89 -3.44 31.21
CA PRO A 236 -21.18 -2.75 32.29
C PRO A 236 -19.76 -3.32 32.48
N PRO A 237 -18.84 -2.55 33.10
CA PRO A 237 -17.48 -3.00 33.34
C PRO A 237 -17.50 -4.16 34.33
N VAL A 238 -16.80 -5.24 34.01
CA VAL A 238 -16.56 -6.36 34.93
C VAL A 238 -15.38 -5.98 35.81
N ASP A 239 -15.67 -5.73 37.08
CA ASP A 239 -14.66 -5.50 38.13
C ASP A 239 -13.78 -6.75 38.29
N ALA A 240 -12.50 -6.61 37.97
CA ALA A 240 -11.48 -7.61 38.20
C ALA A 240 -10.88 -7.44 39.60
N HIS A 241 -11.53 -8.01 40.62
CA HIS A 241 -10.88 -8.36 41.88
C HIS A 241 -10.84 -9.89 41.98
N VAL A 242 -9.71 -10.49 41.63
CA VAL A 242 -9.34 -11.81 42.12
C VAL A 242 -8.03 -11.71 42.87
N SER A 243 -8.18 -11.69 44.18
CA SER A 243 -7.11 -11.80 45.18
C SER A 243 -6.55 -13.22 45.13
N TYR A 244 -5.25 -13.36 44.83
CA TYR A 244 -4.54 -14.61 45.13
C TYR A 244 -4.10 -14.61 46.60
N ALA A 245 -4.77 -15.40 47.39
CA ALA A 245 -4.28 -15.80 48.70
C ALA A 245 -3.25 -16.91 48.55
N ALA A 246 -2.07 -16.66 49.12
CA ALA A 246 -1.04 -17.66 49.31
C ALA A 246 -1.55 -18.71 50.35
N ALA A 247 -1.30 -19.96 50.07
CA ALA A 247 -1.37 -21.04 51.05
C ALA A 247 -0.04 -21.78 51.08
N GLU A 248 0.43 -22.04 52.26
CA GLU A 248 1.63 -22.67 52.79
C GLU A 248 2.01 -24.01 52.11
#